data_3bfb2ceb026e20796921746a2b5e4490
#
_entry.id   3bfb2ceb026e20796921746a2b5e4490
#
_cell.length_a   1.000
_cell.length_b   1.000
_cell.length_c   1.000
_cell.angle_alpha   90.00
_cell.angle_beta   90.00
_cell.angle_gamma   90.00
#
_symmetry.space_group_name_H-M   'P 1'
#
loop_
_entity.id
_entity.type
_entity.pdbx_description
1 polymer ?
#
loop_
_entity_poly.entity_id
_entity_poly.type
_entity_poly.pdbx_seq_one_letter_code
_entity_poly.pdbx_strand_id
1 'polypeptide(L)'
;MAKLSRNALIGYPAGVITGIAYGLNPLFAKPLMNNGAATEAILFFRYAIAVALLGGFLLIKRESFKVNLKQAGVLFILGLPFTASSTFLFEAYKYIASGLATTLVFLFPVMVAIIMVFLKVVPSWPVWLSIGATFIGVAIMTGGNGTDSVDPTGVGFSIASAFVYALFIVLINRNKQIASISNTLLTFYALLVGSIVFLISSLCSGIDMLSGLRGAGSWLNLIGLAILPTIVSTATLAIASRNIGATKASVLGVFEPITAIIVGTLAFGEALTPNILIGILISIVSVTFMIVVTKR
;
A
#
# COMPACT_ATOMS: atom_id res chain seq x y z
N MET A 1 3.28 10.06 35.94
CA MET A 1 3.22 9.40 34.61
C MET A 1 1.83 8.81 34.42
N ALA A 2 1.05 9.28 33.46
CA ALA A 2 -0.28 8.73 33.19
C ALA A 2 -0.13 7.27 32.71
N LYS A 3 -0.79 6.33 33.41
CA LYS A 3 -0.86 4.92 33.00
C LYS A 3 -1.51 4.87 31.62
N LEU A 4 -0.75 4.49 30.59
CA LEU A 4 -1.30 4.21 29.25
C LEU A 4 -2.43 3.18 29.37
N SER A 5 -3.56 3.45 28.74
CA SER A 5 -4.66 2.47 28.71
C SER A 5 -4.20 1.18 28.02
N ARG A 6 -4.75 0.02 28.42
CA ARG A 6 -4.46 -1.28 27.79
C ARG A 6 -4.61 -1.23 26.25
N ASN A 7 -5.60 -0.49 25.77
CA ASN A 7 -5.84 -0.30 24.34
C ASN A 7 -4.70 0.49 23.67
N ALA A 8 -4.14 1.49 24.35
CA ALA A 8 -2.99 2.24 23.83
C ALA A 8 -1.73 1.36 23.74
N LEU A 9 -1.48 0.52 24.76
CA LEU A 9 -0.34 -0.42 24.79
C LEU A 9 -0.37 -1.46 23.66
N ILE A 10 -1.55 -1.81 23.16
CA ILE A 10 -1.72 -2.76 22.05
C ILE A 10 -1.78 -2.02 20.70
N GLY A 11 -2.52 -0.92 20.64
CA GLY A 11 -2.83 -0.25 19.37
C GLY A 11 -1.67 0.52 18.76
N TYR A 12 -0.84 1.21 19.56
CA TYR A 12 0.32 1.94 19.03
C TYR A 12 1.40 1.01 18.44
N PRO A 13 1.86 -0.05 19.16
CA PRO A 13 2.80 -1.00 18.55
C PRO A 13 2.24 -1.67 17.29
N ALA A 14 0.95 -2.05 17.30
CA ALA A 14 0.33 -2.64 16.12
C ALA A 14 0.36 -1.69 14.91
N GLY A 15 0.09 -0.39 15.11
CA GLY A 15 0.17 0.61 14.03
C GLY A 15 1.59 0.81 13.49
N VAL A 16 2.60 0.81 14.37
CA VAL A 16 4.02 0.87 13.97
C VAL A 16 4.40 -0.38 13.16
N ILE A 17 4.03 -1.56 13.65
CA ILE A 17 4.27 -2.83 12.93
C ILE A 17 3.61 -2.83 11.56
N THR A 18 2.40 -2.26 11.42
CA THR A 18 1.72 -2.11 10.13
C THR A 18 2.59 -1.36 9.13
N GLY A 19 3.05 -0.17 9.50
CA GLY A 19 3.88 0.66 8.62
C GLY A 19 5.21 0.00 8.28
N ILE A 20 5.91 -0.54 9.28
CA ILE A 20 7.17 -1.26 9.07
C ILE A 20 6.95 -2.47 8.15
N ALA A 21 5.97 -3.32 8.43
CA ALA A 21 5.71 -4.51 7.64
C ALA A 21 5.38 -4.18 6.18
N TYR A 22 4.57 -3.15 5.92
CA TYR A 22 4.27 -2.71 4.56
C TYR A 22 5.47 -2.07 3.87
N GLY A 23 6.25 -1.26 4.58
CA GLY A 23 7.48 -0.65 4.09
C GLY A 23 8.60 -1.64 3.71
N LEU A 24 8.49 -2.91 4.12
CA LEU A 24 9.38 -3.99 3.69
C LEU A 24 9.07 -4.51 2.28
N ASN A 25 8.05 -4.00 1.58
CA ASN A 25 7.76 -4.41 0.20
C ASN A 25 9.00 -4.44 -0.71
N PRO A 26 9.81 -3.37 -0.80
CA PRO A 26 10.99 -3.37 -1.67
C PRO A 26 12.01 -4.44 -1.31
N LEU A 27 12.19 -4.75 -0.02
CA LEU A 27 13.17 -5.73 0.46
C LEU A 27 12.98 -7.10 -0.21
N PHE A 28 11.73 -7.50 -0.40
CA PHE A 28 11.38 -8.78 -0.99
C PHE A 28 11.09 -8.70 -2.50
N ALA A 29 10.56 -7.56 -2.98
CA ALA A 29 10.17 -7.39 -4.37
C ALA A 29 11.38 -7.18 -5.29
N LYS A 30 12.31 -6.27 -4.93
CA LYS A 30 13.43 -5.92 -5.80
C LYS A 30 14.36 -7.09 -6.16
N PRO A 31 14.71 -8.00 -5.22
CA PRO A 31 15.51 -9.18 -5.60
C PRO A 31 14.84 -10.06 -6.65
N LEU A 32 13.51 -10.21 -6.59
CA LEU A 32 12.74 -10.97 -7.59
C LEU A 32 12.75 -10.27 -8.96
N MET A 33 12.54 -8.96 -8.95
CA MET A 33 12.57 -8.14 -10.18
C MET A 33 13.97 -8.14 -10.80
N ASN A 34 15.01 -8.02 -9.98
CA ASN A 34 16.41 -8.06 -10.46
C ASN A 34 16.79 -9.43 -11.04
N ASN A 35 16.16 -10.51 -10.59
CA ASN A 35 16.32 -11.84 -11.15
C ASN A 35 15.50 -12.04 -12.45
N GLY A 36 14.84 -11.01 -12.96
CA GLY A 36 14.06 -11.05 -14.19
C GLY A 36 12.65 -11.62 -14.05
N ALA A 37 12.13 -11.74 -12.82
CA ALA A 37 10.74 -12.13 -12.63
C ALA A 37 9.78 -11.02 -13.09
N ALA A 38 8.77 -11.37 -13.88
CA ALA A 38 7.75 -10.43 -14.32
C ALA A 38 6.92 -9.92 -13.14
N THR A 39 6.49 -8.67 -13.20
CA THR A 39 5.66 -8.04 -12.16
C THR A 39 4.40 -8.86 -11.89
N GLU A 40 3.74 -9.33 -12.95
CA GLU A 40 2.53 -10.15 -12.87
C GLU A 40 2.76 -11.46 -12.12
N ALA A 41 3.89 -12.13 -12.39
CA ALA A 41 4.26 -13.36 -11.72
C ALA A 41 4.51 -13.15 -10.23
N ILE A 42 5.27 -12.11 -9.87
CA ILE A 42 5.54 -11.76 -8.47
C ILE A 42 4.24 -11.48 -7.73
N LEU A 43 3.36 -10.65 -8.31
CA LEU A 43 2.10 -10.26 -7.69
C LEU A 43 1.09 -11.41 -7.64
N PHE A 44 1.07 -12.27 -8.67
CA PHE A 44 0.27 -13.50 -8.63
C PHE A 44 0.65 -14.39 -7.45
N PHE A 45 1.92 -14.78 -7.35
CA PHE A 45 2.36 -15.68 -6.28
C PHE A 45 2.22 -15.04 -4.90
N ARG A 46 2.55 -13.74 -4.76
CA ARG A 46 2.31 -12.99 -3.52
C ARG A 46 0.86 -13.09 -3.08
N TYR A 47 -0.09 -12.85 -3.98
CA TYR A 47 -1.52 -12.86 -3.68
C TYR A 47 -2.05 -14.28 -3.48
N ALA A 48 -1.64 -15.24 -4.30
CA ALA A 48 -2.05 -16.64 -4.18
C ALA A 48 -1.60 -17.24 -2.83
N ILE A 49 -0.36 -16.98 -2.41
CA ILE A 49 0.14 -17.42 -1.08
C ILE A 49 -0.65 -16.74 0.03
N ALA A 50 -0.89 -15.43 -0.07
CA ALA A 50 -1.67 -14.71 0.94
C ALA A 50 -3.12 -15.19 1.01
N VAL A 51 -3.76 -15.48 -0.14
CA VAL A 51 -5.11 -16.07 -0.21
C VAL A 51 -5.14 -17.45 0.46
N ALA A 52 -4.16 -18.30 0.17
CA ALA A 52 -4.07 -19.63 0.78
C ALA A 52 -3.94 -19.54 2.32
N LEU A 53 -3.07 -18.66 2.81
CA LEU A 53 -2.85 -18.47 4.25
C LEU A 53 -4.06 -17.82 4.94
N LEU A 54 -4.65 -16.77 4.37
CA LEU A 54 -5.86 -16.12 4.91
C LEU A 54 -7.07 -17.05 4.83
N GLY A 55 -7.21 -17.81 3.73
CA GLY A 55 -8.26 -18.82 3.59
C GLY A 55 -8.14 -19.89 4.65
N GLY A 56 -6.94 -20.42 4.89
CA GLY A 56 -6.66 -21.35 5.99
C GLY A 56 -7.00 -20.76 7.36
N PHE A 57 -6.62 -19.52 7.63
CA PHE A 57 -6.96 -18.82 8.87
C PHE A 57 -8.48 -18.67 9.06
N LEU A 58 -9.21 -18.25 7.99
CA LEU A 58 -10.67 -18.12 8.04
C LEU A 58 -11.36 -19.46 8.30
N LEU A 59 -10.86 -20.57 7.69
CA LEU A 59 -11.34 -21.94 7.96
C LEU A 59 -11.15 -22.35 9.41
N ILE A 60 -9.96 -22.12 9.97
CA ILE A 60 -9.66 -22.40 11.38
C ILE A 60 -10.57 -21.60 12.32
N LYS A 61 -10.83 -20.32 11.97
CA LYS A 61 -11.75 -19.46 12.72
C LYS A 61 -13.22 -19.80 12.48
N ARG A 62 -13.52 -20.73 11.58
CA ARG A 62 -14.89 -21.08 11.17
C ARG A 62 -15.70 -19.87 10.68
N GLU A 63 -15.02 -18.88 10.10
CA GLU A 63 -15.67 -17.72 9.51
C GLU A 63 -16.30 -18.10 8.15
N SER A 64 -17.52 -17.64 7.91
CA SER A 64 -18.25 -17.99 6.70
C SER A 64 -17.71 -17.24 5.48
N PHE A 65 -17.37 -17.95 4.42
CA PHE A 65 -17.04 -17.38 3.10
C PHE A 65 -18.28 -16.95 2.30
N LYS A 66 -19.48 -17.15 2.85
CA LYS A 66 -20.72 -16.89 2.10
C LYS A 66 -20.89 -15.39 1.87
N VAL A 67 -20.96 -15.02 0.61
CA VAL A 67 -21.31 -13.67 0.14
C VAL A 67 -22.46 -13.81 -0.85
N ASN A 68 -23.39 -12.85 -0.85
CA ASN A 68 -24.45 -12.84 -1.85
C ASN A 68 -23.92 -12.30 -3.20
N LEU A 69 -24.68 -12.51 -4.27
CA LEU A 69 -24.25 -12.13 -5.63
C LEU A 69 -23.94 -10.63 -5.76
N LYS A 70 -24.67 -9.76 -5.06
CA LYS A 70 -24.41 -8.31 -5.05
C LYS A 70 -23.09 -7.99 -4.35
N GLN A 71 -22.82 -8.63 -3.21
CA GLN A 71 -21.55 -8.51 -2.50
C GLN A 71 -20.38 -9.02 -3.33
N ALA A 72 -20.54 -10.18 -4.00
CA ALA A 72 -19.52 -10.73 -4.89
C ALA A 72 -19.17 -9.76 -6.03
N GLY A 73 -20.16 -9.14 -6.66
CA GLY A 73 -19.95 -8.11 -7.68
C GLY A 73 -19.21 -6.89 -7.15
N VAL A 74 -19.56 -6.40 -5.96
CA VAL A 74 -18.86 -5.28 -5.31
C VAL A 74 -17.42 -5.65 -4.96
N LEU A 75 -17.19 -6.83 -4.40
CA LEU A 75 -15.85 -7.31 -4.04
C LEU A 75 -14.97 -7.47 -5.28
N PHE A 76 -15.53 -7.92 -6.40
CA PHE A 76 -14.83 -7.98 -7.68
C PHE A 76 -14.41 -6.57 -8.15
N ILE A 77 -15.35 -5.61 -8.16
CA ILE A 77 -15.07 -4.20 -8.54
C ILE A 77 -14.00 -3.59 -7.62
N LEU A 78 -14.02 -3.91 -6.33
CA LEU A 78 -13.02 -3.43 -5.36
C LEU A 78 -11.64 -4.07 -5.56
N GLY A 79 -11.59 -5.33 -5.96
CA GLY A 79 -10.34 -6.03 -6.24
C GLY A 79 -9.56 -5.40 -7.39
N LEU A 80 -10.22 -4.83 -8.39
CA LEU A 80 -9.56 -4.24 -9.55
C LEU A 80 -8.65 -3.04 -9.20
N PRO A 81 -9.12 -1.96 -8.52
CA PRO A 81 -8.26 -0.85 -8.15
C PRO A 81 -7.18 -1.27 -7.14
N PHE A 82 -7.46 -2.23 -6.25
CA PHE A 82 -6.45 -2.78 -5.35
C PHE A 82 -5.32 -3.47 -6.13
N THR A 83 -5.66 -4.28 -7.13
CA THR A 83 -4.72 -4.95 -8.03
C THR A 83 -3.92 -3.93 -8.85
N ALA A 84 -4.59 -2.97 -9.47
CA ALA A 84 -3.95 -1.92 -10.27
C ALA A 84 -2.97 -1.08 -9.44
N SER A 85 -3.32 -0.76 -8.19
CA SER A 85 -2.40 -0.04 -7.28
C SER A 85 -1.11 -0.81 -7.05
N SER A 86 -1.20 -2.13 -6.80
CA SER A 86 -0.01 -2.95 -6.61
C SER A 86 0.83 -3.05 -7.89
N THR A 87 0.18 -3.18 -9.06
CA THR A 87 0.88 -3.18 -10.35
C THR A 87 1.66 -1.88 -10.55
N PHE A 88 1.01 -0.74 -10.39
CA PHE A 88 1.64 0.56 -10.59
C PHE A 88 2.79 0.81 -9.60
N LEU A 89 2.66 0.40 -8.33
CA LEU A 89 3.76 0.52 -7.38
C LEU A 89 4.97 -0.33 -7.80
N PHE A 90 4.75 -1.57 -8.22
CA PHE A 90 5.85 -2.45 -8.64
C PHE A 90 6.46 -1.97 -9.95
N GLU A 91 5.67 -1.45 -10.89
CA GLU A 91 6.21 -0.80 -12.09
C GLU A 91 7.07 0.42 -11.73
N ALA A 92 6.63 1.27 -10.78
CA ALA A 92 7.43 2.41 -10.33
C ALA A 92 8.83 2.02 -9.81
N TYR A 93 8.98 0.87 -9.15
CA TYR A 93 10.27 0.38 -8.66
C TYR A 93 11.30 0.10 -9.76
N LYS A 94 10.86 -0.02 -11.02
CA LYS A 94 11.76 -0.19 -12.17
C LYS A 94 12.43 1.10 -12.62
N TYR A 95 11.83 2.26 -12.28
CA TYR A 95 12.23 3.56 -12.79
C TYR A 95 12.82 4.48 -11.73
N ILE A 96 12.37 4.36 -10.48
CA ILE A 96 12.79 5.24 -9.38
C ILE A 96 13.13 4.44 -8.13
N ALA A 97 13.85 5.10 -7.21
CA ALA A 97 14.18 4.53 -5.91
C ALA A 97 12.93 4.06 -5.17
N SER A 98 13.00 2.86 -4.58
CA SER A 98 11.84 2.22 -3.96
C SER A 98 11.29 3.00 -2.76
N GLY A 99 12.18 3.66 -2.01
CA GLY A 99 11.80 4.56 -0.92
C GLY A 99 11.00 5.76 -1.42
N LEU A 100 11.42 6.35 -2.55
CA LEU A 100 10.72 7.46 -3.19
C LEU A 100 9.35 7.00 -3.72
N ALA A 101 9.30 5.88 -4.45
CA ALA A 101 8.06 5.33 -4.98
C ALA A 101 7.02 5.08 -3.87
N THR A 102 7.44 4.45 -2.77
CA THR A 102 6.57 4.18 -1.62
C THR A 102 6.09 5.47 -0.93
N THR A 103 6.98 6.49 -0.85
CA THR A 103 6.59 7.81 -0.32
C THR A 103 5.52 8.47 -1.18
N LEU A 104 5.65 8.38 -2.51
CA LEU A 104 4.64 8.91 -3.43
C LEU A 104 3.31 8.17 -3.32
N VAL A 105 3.31 6.86 -3.12
CA VAL A 105 2.07 6.10 -2.87
C VAL A 105 1.43 6.50 -1.54
N PHE A 106 2.21 6.84 -0.51
CA PHE A 106 1.70 7.34 0.77
C PHE A 106 0.92 8.66 0.63
N LEU A 107 0.89 9.29 -0.55
CA LEU A 107 0.01 10.43 -0.86
C LEU A 107 -1.46 10.02 -1.06
N PHE A 108 -1.81 8.74 -0.99
CA PHE A 108 -3.19 8.29 -1.17
C PHE A 108 -4.23 9.04 -0.31
N PRO A 109 -3.96 9.51 0.94
CA PRO A 109 -4.94 10.29 1.68
C PRO A 109 -5.24 11.66 1.04
N VAL A 110 -4.24 12.26 0.38
CA VAL A 110 -4.43 13.48 -0.42
C VAL A 110 -5.35 13.19 -1.61
N MET A 111 -5.12 12.08 -2.30
CA MET A 111 -5.96 11.65 -3.40
C MET A 111 -7.39 11.33 -2.96
N VAL A 112 -7.57 10.73 -1.77
CA VAL A 112 -8.90 10.55 -1.15
C VAL A 112 -9.58 11.91 -0.97
N ALA A 113 -8.90 12.91 -0.41
CA ALA A 113 -9.47 14.24 -0.22
C ALA A 113 -9.89 14.88 -1.56
N ILE A 114 -9.06 14.76 -2.59
CA ILE A 114 -9.36 15.27 -3.95
C ILE A 114 -10.60 14.56 -4.52
N ILE A 115 -10.68 13.23 -4.44
CA ILE A 115 -11.84 12.46 -4.91
C ILE A 115 -13.11 12.89 -4.16
N MET A 116 -13.01 13.15 -2.85
CA MET A 116 -14.16 13.59 -2.04
C MET A 116 -14.70 14.96 -2.48
N VAL A 117 -13.85 15.86 -3.00
CA VAL A 117 -14.30 17.14 -3.61
C VAL A 117 -15.21 16.88 -4.80
N PHE A 118 -14.83 16.00 -5.71
CA PHE A 118 -15.69 15.62 -6.84
C PHE A 118 -17.01 14.99 -6.40
N LEU A 119 -17.03 14.38 -5.22
CA LEU A 119 -18.24 13.85 -4.60
C LEU A 119 -19.00 14.90 -3.75
N LYS A 120 -18.70 16.20 -3.94
CA LYS A 120 -19.30 17.35 -3.27
C LYS A 120 -19.09 17.41 -1.75
N VAL A 121 -18.05 16.73 -1.24
CA VAL A 121 -17.58 16.85 0.14
C VAL A 121 -16.35 17.75 0.15
N VAL A 122 -16.57 19.03 0.46
CA VAL A 122 -15.48 20.02 0.43
C VAL A 122 -14.62 19.89 1.68
N PRO A 123 -13.31 19.67 1.53
CA PRO A 123 -12.38 19.62 2.66
C PRO A 123 -12.28 20.97 3.38
N SER A 124 -11.94 20.94 4.67
CA SER A 124 -11.65 22.15 5.43
C SER A 124 -10.38 22.85 4.94
N TRP A 125 -10.23 24.14 5.22
CA TRP A 125 -9.07 24.94 4.82
C TRP A 125 -7.70 24.31 5.18
N PRO A 126 -7.48 23.74 6.39
CA PRO A 126 -6.20 23.11 6.68
C PRO A 126 -5.87 21.89 5.80
N VAL A 127 -6.89 21.19 5.29
CA VAL A 127 -6.69 20.09 4.34
C VAL A 127 -6.17 20.62 3.01
N TRP A 128 -6.70 21.75 2.51
CA TRP A 128 -6.19 22.41 1.30
C TRP A 128 -4.74 22.86 1.45
N LEU A 129 -4.37 23.39 2.61
CA LEU A 129 -2.99 23.77 2.92
C LEU A 129 -2.07 22.55 2.86
N SER A 130 -2.51 21.42 3.45
CA SER A 130 -1.74 20.16 3.42
C SER A 130 -1.59 19.62 2.00
N ILE A 131 -2.64 19.68 1.18
CA ILE A 131 -2.59 19.28 -0.22
C ILE A 131 -1.53 20.11 -0.97
N GLY A 132 -1.58 21.43 -0.83
CA GLY A 132 -0.60 22.33 -1.47
C GLY A 132 0.84 22.05 -1.03
N ALA A 133 1.08 21.92 0.28
CA ALA A 133 2.39 21.59 0.83
C ALA A 133 2.90 20.22 0.33
N THR A 134 2.00 19.24 0.20
CA THR A 134 2.34 17.91 -0.35
C THR A 134 2.81 18.01 -1.81
N PHE A 135 2.10 18.77 -2.66
CA PHE A 135 2.53 18.99 -4.04
C PHE A 135 3.87 19.72 -4.14
N ILE A 136 4.14 20.68 -3.24
CA ILE A 136 5.46 21.33 -3.14
C ILE A 136 6.53 20.29 -2.78
N GLY A 137 6.28 19.43 -1.79
CA GLY A 137 7.19 18.34 -1.43
C GLY A 137 7.51 17.41 -2.61
N VAL A 138 6.48 17.01 -3.37
CA VAL A 138 6.66 16.19 -4.59
C VAL A 138 7.49 16.95 -5.63
N ALA A 139 7.19 18.23 -5.89
CA ALA A 139 7.95 19.04 -6.85
C ALA A 139 9.43 19.17 -6.47
N ILE A 140 9.74 19.33 -5.18
CA ILE A 140 11.13 19.35 -4.68
C ILE A 140 11.81 18.01 -4.90
N MET A 141 11.14 16.88 -4.57
CA MET A 141 11.68 15.52 -4.77
C MET A 141 12.03 15.23 -6.23
N THR A 142 11.20 15.72 -7.15
CA THR A 142 11.29 15.39 -8.57
C THR A 142 12.05 16.44 -9.39
N GLY A 143 12.31 17.61 -8.81
CA GLY A 143 12.90 18.78 -9.49
C GLY A 143 14.42 18.79 -9.58
N GLY A 144 15.11 17.66 -9.43
CA GLY A 144 16.58 17.55 -9.60
C GLY A 144 16.99 17.85 -11.05
N ASN A 145 18.14 18.53 -11.22
CA ASN A 145 18.72 18.84 -12.54
C ASN A 145 19.86 17.85 -12.85
N GLY A 146 19.94 17.42 -14.11
CA GLY A 146 21.04 16.59 -14.60
C GLY A 146 20.97 15.13 -14.16
N THR A 147 22.09 14.56 -13.68
CA THR A 147 22.19 13.16 -13.25
C THR A 147 21.32 12.81 -12.02
N ASP A 148 20.82 13.81 -11.31
CA ASP A 148 19.97 13.66 -10.12
C ASP A 148 18.46 13.74 -10.46
N SER A 149 18.11 13.82 -11.76
CA SER A 149 16.70 13.88 -12.18
C SER A 149 16.01 12.55 -11.93
N VAL A 150 14.82 12.63 -11.29
CA VAL A 150 13.97 11.47 -11.04
C VAL A 150 13.17 11.16 -12.32
N ASP A 151 13.11 9.88 -12.71
CA ASP A 151 12.37 9.49 -13.92
C ASP A 151 10.86 9.80 -13.76
N PRO A 152 10.31 10.66 -14.63
CA PRO A 152 8.89 11.02 -14.58
C PRO A 152 7.95 9.82 -14.73
N THR A 153 8.37 8.76 -15.41
CA THR A 153 7.59 7.55 -15.61
C THR A 153 7.32 6.85 -14.28
N GLY A 154 8.36 6.69 -13.44
CA GLY A 154 8.22 6.10 -12.12
C GLY A 154 7.40 6.96 -11.18
N VAL A 155 7.52 8.30 -11.27
CA VAL A 155 6.67 9.24 -10.52
C VAL A 155 5.21 9.07 -10.96
N GLY A 156 4.95 9.02 -12.27
CA GLY A 156 3.62 8.82 -12.83
C GLY A 156 2.98 7.52 -12.33
N PHE A 157 3.70 6.41 -12.36
CA PHE A 157 3.22 5.14 -11.82
C PHE A 157 2.93 5.21 -10.32
N SER A 158 3.78 5.85 -9.52
CA SER A 158 3.56 5.99 -8.08
C SER A 158 2.32 6.82 -7.77
N ILE A 159 2.11 7.93 -8.49
CA ILE A 159 0.91 8.77 -8.34
C ILE A 159 -0.34 8.02 -8.80
N ALA A 160 -0.27 7.29 -9.92
CA ALA A 160 -1.37 6.44 -10.38
C ALA A 160 -1.71 5.36 -9.34
N SER A 161 -0.70 4.72 -8.73
CA SER A 161 -0.88 3.78 -7.63
C SER A 161 -1.62 4.42 -6.44
N ALA A 162 -1.18 5.59 -6.00
CA ALA A 162 -1.83 6.35 -4.93
C ALA A 162 -3.29 6.69 -5.25
N PHE A 163 -3.56 7.11 -6.48
CA PHE A 163 -4.91 7.47 -6.93
C PHE A 163 -5.85 6.27 -6.95
N VAL A 164 -5.45 5.15 -7.55
CA VAL A 164 -6.34 3.97 -7.61
C VAL A 164 -6.49 3.32 -6.24
N TYR A 165 -5.49 3.41 -5.35
CA TYR A 165 -5.63 3.00 -3.97
C TYR A 165 -6.62 3.89 -3.20
N ALA A 166 -6.59 5.20 -3.45
CA ALA A 166 -7.58 6.12 -2.91
C ALA A 166 -9.00 5.80 -3.39
N LEU A 167 -9.18 5.45 -4.66
CA LEU A 167 -10.46 4.96 -5.19
C LEU A 167 -10.95 3.72 -4.44
N PHE A 168 -10.08 2.74 -4.22
CA PHE A 168 -10.38 1.55 -3.44
C PHE A 168 -10.90 1.92 -2.04
N ILE A 169 -10.20 2.82 -1.34
CA ILE A 169 -10.59 3.28 0.00
C ILE A 169 -11.94 3.99 -0.01
N VAL A 170 -12.18 4.89 -0.97
CA VAL A 170 -13.46 5.62 -1.09
C VAL A 170 -14.60 4.67 -1.39
N LEU A 171 -14.40 3.72 -2.30
CA LEU A 171 -15.41 2.71 -2.67
C LEU A 171 -15.79 1.83 -1.47
N ILE A 172 -14.80 1.34 -0.69
CA ILE A 172 -15.07 0.57 0.53
C ILE A 172 -15.92 1.38 1.50
N ASN A 173 -15.51 2.61 1.79
CA ASN A 173 -16.17 3.43 2.82
C ASN A 173 -17.58 3.85 2.44
N ARG A 174 -17.90 3.94 1.14
CA ARG A 174 -19.21 4.36 0.65
C ARG A 174 -20.16 3.22 0.32
N ASN A 175 -19.68 1.99 0.24
CA ASN A 175 -20.53 0.86 -0.15
C ASN A 175 -21.14 0.17 1.07
N LYS A 176 -22.45 0.37 1.27
CA LYS A 176 -23.21 -0.23 2.38
C LYS A 176 -23.33 -1.76 2.26
N GLN A 177 -23.22 -2.34 1.06
CA GLN A 177 -23.43 -3.79 0.83
C GLN A 177 -22.32 -4.64 1.47
N ILE A 178 -21.13 -4.08 1.63
CA ILE A 178 -19.97 -4.77 2.22
C ILE A 178 -19.70 -4.36 3.68
N ALA A 179 -20.51 -3.46 4.25
CA ALA A 179 -20.32 -2.99 5.63
C ALA A 179 -20.43 -4.12 6.69
N SER A 180 -21.12 -5.22 6.36
CA SER A 180 -21.22 -6.42 7.21
C SER A 180 -20.08 -7.41 7.03
N ILE A 181 -19.23 -7.23 6.04
CA ILE A 181 -18.09 -8.12 5.73
C ILE A 181 -16.91 -7.77 6.63
N SER A 182 -16.30 -8.79 7.24
CA SER A 182 -15.10 -8.56 8.05
C SER A 182 -13.93 -8.06 7.18
N ASN A 183 -13.04 -7.24 7.78
CA ASN A 183 -11.87 -6.74 7.06
C ASN A 183 -10.98 -7.86 6.51
N THR A 184 -10.87 -8.98 7.24
CA THR A 184 -10.11 -10.16 6.82
C THR A 184 -10.71 -10.80 5.59
N LEU A 185 -12.05 -10.97 5.57
CA LEU A 185 -12.75 -11.55 4.43
C LEU A 185 -12.73 -10.61 3.21
N LEU A 186 -12.84 -9.29 3.43
CA LEU A 186 -12.69 -8.28 2.37
C LEU A 186 -11.29 -8.35 1.74
N THR A 187 -10.25 -8.40 2.57
CA THR A 187 -8.86 -8.53 2.11
C THR A 187 -8.67 -9.85 1.34
N PHE A 188 -9.21 -10.95 1.85
CA PHE A 188 -9.16 -12.25 1.17
C PHE A 188 -9.74 -12.17 -0.26
N TYR A 189 -10.94 -11.60 -0.41
CA TYR A 189 -11.56 -11.47 -1.73
C TYR A 189 -10.86 -10.48 -2.65
N ALA A 190 -10.34 -9.36 -2.12
CA ALA A 190 -9.56 -8.41 -2.92
C ALA A 190 -8.28 -9.06 -3.48
N LEU A 191 -7.57 -9.83 -2.66
CA LEU A 191 -6.38 -10.59 -3.07
C LEU A 191 -6.74 -11.72 -4.03
N LEU A 192 -7.87 -12.42 -3.82
CA LEU A 192 -8.35 -13.48 -4.71
C LEU A 192 -8.64 -12.94 -6.11
N VAL A 193 -9.36 -11.82 -6.21
CA VAL A 193 -9.62 -11.13 -7.48
C VAL A 193 -8.30 -10.73 -8.15
N GLY A 194 -7.38 -10.13 -7.41
CA GLY A 194 -6.08 -9.75 -7.93
C GLY A 194 -5.26 -10.95 -8.42
N SER A 195 -5.26 -12.04 -7.67
CA SER A 195 -4.59 -13.29 -8.08
C SER A 195 -5.15 -13.81 -9.41
N ILE A 196 -6.48 -13.82 -9.57
CA ILE A 196 -7.13 -14.24 -10.81
C ILE A 196 -6.77 -13.28 -11.97
N VAL A 197 -6.81 -11.97 -11.73
CA VAL A 197 -6.45 -10.96 -12.74
C VAL A 197 -5.01 -11.14 -13.22
N PHE A 198 -4.04 -11.32 -12.30
CA PHE A 198 -2.65 -11.53 -12.67
C PHE A 198 -2.43 -12.85 -13.41
N LEU A 199 -3.14 -13.91 -13.01
CA LEU A 199 -3.07 -15.19 -13.74
C LEU A 199 -3.57 -15.04 -15.18
N ILE A 200 -4.73 -14.41 -15.37
CA ILE A 200 -5.30 -14.18 -16.70
C ILE A 200 -4.37 -13.29 -17.53
N SER A 201 -3.88 -12.17 -16.95
CA SER A 201 -2.95 -11.26 -17.60
C SER A 201 -1.69 -12.01 -18.09
N SER A 202 -1.09 -12.82 -17.23
CA SER A 202 0.11 -13.60 -17.57
C SER A 202 -0.15 -14.61 -18.67
N LEU A 203 -1.27 -15.31 -18.61
CA LEU A 203 -1.64 -16.30 -19.66
C LEU A 203 -1.90 -15.61 -21.01
N CYS A 204 -2.61 -14.48 -21.00
CA CYS A 204 -2.90 -13.73 -22.22
C CYS A 204 -1.64 -13.11 -22.85
N SER A 205 -0.68 -12.70 -22.02
CA SER A 205 0.57 -12.09 -22.48
C SER A 205 1.68 -13.10 -22.77
N GLY A 206 1.45 -14.40 -22.57
CA GLY A 206 2.46 -15.44 -22.78
C GLY A 206 3.65 -15.34 -21.81
N ILE A 207 3.46 -14.76 -20.63
CA ILE A 207 4.51 -14.57 -19.61
C ILE A 207 4.82 -15.94 -18.99
N ASP A 208 6.11 -16.31 -18.98
CA ASP A 208 6.58 -17.44 -18.18
C ASP A 208 6.55 -17.07 -16.69
N MET A 209 5.55 -17.59 -15.99
CA MET A 209 5.31 -17.32 -14.57
C MET A 209 6.44 -17.79 -13.65
N LEU A 210 7.31 -18.69 -14.10
CA LEU A 210 8.43 -19.21 -13.30
C LEU A 210 9.77 -18.59 -13.70
N SER A 211 9.80 -17.79 -14.76
CA SER A 211 11.00 -17.05 -15.14
C SER A 211 11.43 -16.11 -14.02
N GLY A 212 12.72 -16.11 -13.69
CA GLY A 212 13.28 -15.30 -12.58
C GLY A 212 12.94 -15.81 -11.18
N LEU A 213 12.08 -16.83 -11.02
CA LEU A 213 11.69 -17.38 -9.70
C LEU A 213 12.43 -18.69 -9.36
N ARG A 214 13.62 -18.87 -9.91
CA ARG A 214 14.43 -20.07 -9.69
C ARG A 214 15.15 -20.03 -8.34
N GLY A 215 15.11 -21.16 -7.61
CA GLY A 215 15.83 -21.33 -6.36
C GLY A 215 15.05 -20.95 -5.11
N ALA A 216 15.51 -21.45 -3.96
CA ALA A 216 14.85 -21.26 -2.65
C ALA A 216 14.75 -19.78 -2.23
N GLY A 217 15.75 -18.95 -2.58
CA GLY A 217 15.76 -17.52 -2.24
C GLY A 217 14.59 -16.75 -2.86
N SER A 218 14.22 -17.06 -4.13
CA SER A 218 13.06 -16.42 -4.77
C SER A 218 11.75 -16.79 -4.06
N TRP A 219 11.58 -18.05 -3.69
CA TRP A 219 10.38 -18.47 -2.96
C TRP A 219 10.32 -17.90 -1.54
N LEU A 220 11.46 -17.76 -0.85
CA LEU A 220 11.52 -17.09 0.45
C LEU A 220 11.12 -15.61 0.34
N ASN A 221 11.54 -14.91 -0.71
CA ASN A 221 11.10 -13.54 -0.97
C ASN A 221 9.60 -13.46 -1.27
N LEU A 222 9.03 -14.38 -2.06
CA LEU A 222 7.59 -14.43 -2.32
C LEU A 222 6.78 -14.69 -1.05
N ILE A 223 7.22 -15.63 -0.21
CA ILE A 223 6.61 -15.91 1.09
C ILE A 223 6.74 -14.69 2.00
N GLY A 224 7.92 -14.05 2.04
CA GLY A 224 8.14 -12.82 2.79
C GLY A 224 7.18 -11.71 2.37
N LEU A 225 7.00 -11.49 1.05
CA LEU A 225 6.02 -10.54 0.50
C LEU A 225 4.58 -10.86 0.91
N ALA A 226 4.18 -12.12 0.88
CA ALA A 226 2.84 -12.54 1.25
C ALA A 226 2.59 -12.38 2.75
N ILE A 227 3.56 -12.72 3.60
CA ILE A 227 3.39 -12.69 5.05
C ILE A 227 3.53 -11.27 5.60
N LEU A 228 4.68 -10.60 5.41
CA LEU A 228 4.97 -9.35 6.09
C LEU A 228 4.19 -8.16 5.50
N PRO A 229 4.42 -7.74 4.24
CA PRO A 229 3.72 -6.57 3.71
C PRO A 229 2.22 -6.80 3.44
N THR A 230 1.76 -8.06 3.36
CA THR A 230 0.34 -8.32 3.07
C THR A 230 -0.43 -8.74 4.32
N ILE A 231 -0.11 -9.90 4.91
CA ILE A 231 -0.93 -10.44 6.02
C ILE A 231 -0.67 -9.70 7.32
N VAL A 232 0.61 -9.57 7.72
CA VAL A 232 0.96 -8.92 8.99
C VAL A 232 0.53 -7.45 8.98
N SER A 233 0.80 -6.71 7.90
CA SER A 233 0.41 -5.30 7.82
C SER A 233 -1.10 -5.10 7.93
N THR A 234 -1.91 -5.88 7.21
CA THR A 234 -3.37 -5.76 7.26
C THR A 234 -3.96 -6.20 8.59
N ALA A 235 -3.44 -7.28 9.19
CA ALA A 235 -3.88 -7.77 10.49
C ALA A 235 -3.56 -6.76 11.62
N THR A 236 -2.34 -6.23 11.64
CA THR A 236 -1.93 -5.24 12.65
C THR A 236 -2.61 -3.89 12.45
N LEU A 237 -2.92 -3.49 11.20
CA LEU A 237 -3.74 -2.31 10.92
C LEU A 237 -5.15 -2.45 11.52
N ALA A 238 -5.77 -3.62 11.39
CA ALA A 238 -7.07 -3.88 11.98
C ALA A 238 -7.02 -3.80 13.51
N ILE A 239 -5.97 -4.34 14.13
CA ILE A 239 -5.73 -4.27 15.58
C ILE A 239 -5.52 -2.80 16.02
N ALA A 240 -4.66 -2.06 15.33
CA ALA A 240 -4.42 -0.64 15.62
C ALA A 240 -5.72 0.16 15.53
N SER A 241 -6.45 0.04 14.42
CA SER A 241 -7.69 0.77 14.17
C SER A 241 -8.75 0.52 15.24
N ARG A 242 -8.87 -0.73 15.73
CA ARG A 242 -9.83 -1.09 16.80
C ARG A 242 -9.42 -0.51 18.16
N ASN A 243 -8.14 -0.44 18.46
CA ASN A 243 -7.65 -0.06 19.80
C ASN A 243 -7.41 1.45 19.98
N ILE A 244 -6.89 2.14 18.95
CA ILE A 244 -6.55 3.57 19.01
C ILE A 244 -7.33 4.43 18.02
N GLY A 245 -8.22 3.81 17.23
CA GLY A 245 -9.04 4.46 16.20
C GLY A 245 -8.30 4.61 14.87
N ALA A 246 -9.09 4.67 13.79
CA ALA A 246 -8.57 4.68 12.41
C ALA A 246 -7.59 5.84 12.12
N THR A 247 -7.85 7.03 12.66
CA THR A 247 -6.99 8.22 12.44
C THR A 247 -5.59 8.02 13.01
N LYS A 248 -5.47 7.59 14.28
CA LYS A 248 -4.16 7.36 14.90
C LYS A 248 -3.42 6.23 14.20
N ALA A 249 -4.13 5.17 13.82
CA ALA A 249 -3.57 4.08 13.02
C ALA A 249 -3.04 4.58 11.66
N SER A 250 -3.77 5.47 10.97
CA SER A 250 -3.33 6.06 9.70
C SER A 250 -2.12 6.97 9.85
N VAL A 251 -2.02 7.76 10.95
CA VAL A 251 -0.82 8.56 11.24
C VAL A 251 0.41 7.66 11.39
N LEU A 252 0.25 6.50 12.03
CA LEU A 252 1.35 5.54 12.17
C LEU A 252 1.75 4.87 10.83
N GLY A 253 0.95 5.00 9.80
CA GLY A 253 1.32 4.65 8.42
C GLY A 253 2.56 5.37 7.90
N VAL A 254 2.99 6.49 8.54
CA VAL A 254 4.25 7.18 8.24
C VAL A 254 5.49 6.28 8.35
N PHE A 255 5.42 5.20 9.14
CA PHE A 255 6.51 4.22 9.23
C PHE A 255 6.69 3.41 7.93
N GLU A 256 5.72 3.40 7.04
CA GLU A 256 5.82 2.73 5.73
C GLU A 256 6.88 3.39 4.83
N PRO A 257 6.75 4.69 4.44
CA PRO A 257 7.79 5.33 3.64
C PRO A 257 9.14 5.39 4.35
N ILE A 258 9.17 5.61 5.66
CA ILE A 258 10.43 5.61 6.44
C ILE A 258 11.14 4.27 6.30
N THR A 259 10.43 3.15 6.48
CA THR A 259 11.01 1.81 6.36
C THR A 259 11.46 1.53 4.92
N ALA A 260 10.66 1.91 3.93
CA ALA A 260 11.01 1.71 2.52
C ALA A 260 12.29 2.49 2.13
N ILE A 261 12.47 3.70 2.65
CA ILE A 261 13.68 4.51 2.45
C ILE A 261 14.89 3.83 3.11
N ILE A 262 14.76 3.40 4.36
CA ILE A 262 15.83 2.70 5.08
C ILE A 262 16.23 1.43 4.32
N VAL A 263 15.26 0.65 3.88
CA VAL A 263 15.51 -0.56 3.07
C VAL A 263 16.18 -0.21 1.74
N GLY A 264 15.65 0.77 1.03
CA GLY A 264 16.20 1.23 -0.25
C GLY A 264 17.68 1.62 -0.12
N THR A 265 18.01 2.41 0.89
CA THR A 265 19.36 2.89 1.13
C THR A 265 20.28 1.77 1.61
N LEU A 266 19.88 1.02 2.64
CA LEU A 266 20.78 0.04 3.28
C LEU A 266 20.91 -1.27 2.50
N ALA A 267 19.80 -1.76 1.89
CA ALA A 267 19.82 -3.02 1.18
C ALA A 267 20.15 -2.89 -0.32
N PHE A 268 19.83 -1.74 -0.92
CA PHE A 268 19.99 -1.56 -2.37
C PHE A 268 20.91 -0.40 -2.76
N GLY A 269 21.49 0.33 -1.79
CA GLY A 269 22.38 1.46 -2.08
C GLY A 269 21.68 2.62 -2.80
N GLU A 270 20.35 2.77 -2.65
CA GLU A 270 19.60 3.86 -3.28
C GLU A 270 20.07 5.21 -2.74
N ALA A 271 20.40 6.14 -3.65
CA ALA A 271 20.90 7.45 -3.28
C ALA A 271 19.78 8.30 -2.65
N LEU A 272 20.09 8.93 -1.53
CA LEU A 272 19.24 9.93 -0.89
C LEU A 272 19.84 11.33 -1.13
N THR A 273 19.37 12.00 -2.18
CA THR A 273 19.77 13.39 -2.41
C THR A 273 19.11 14.32 -1.39
N PRO A 274 19.68 15.49 -1.07
CA PRO A 274 19.06 16.46 -0.18
C PRO A 274 17.64 16.86 -0.63
N ASN A 275 17.40 16.99 -1.93
CA ASN A 275 16.09 17.32 -2.49
C ASN A 275 15.06 16.21 -2.18
N ILE A 276 15.44 14.94 -2.36
CA ILE A 276 14.60 13.80 -2.03
C ILE A 276 14.26 13.82 -0.54
N LEU A 277 15.25 14.00 0.34
CA LEU A 277 15.03 14.04 1.79
C LEU A 277 14.08 15.19 2.22
N ILE A 278 14.32 16.40 1.72
CA ILE A 278 13.48 17.57 2.04
C ILE A 278 12.05 17.36 1.55
N GLY A 279 11.90 16.92 0.30
CA GLY A 279 10.58 16.69 -0.26
C GLY A 279 9.79 15.57 0.43
N ILE A 280 10.47 14.47 0.80
CA ILE A 280 9.91 13.39 1.62
C ILE A 280 9.44 13.93 2.97
N LEU A 281 10.27 14.69 3.67
CA LEU A 281 9.93 15.24 4.98
C LEU A 281 8.70 16.15 4.90
N ILE A 282 8.67 17.06 3.93
CA ILE A 282 7.52 17.94 3.70
C ILE A 282 6.26 17.12 3.42
N SER A 283 6.33 16.12 2.54
CA SER A 283 5.18 15.29 2.17
C SER A 283 4.65 14.49 3.36
N ILE A 284 5.53 13.85 4.14
CA ILE A 284 5.15 13.09 5.33
C ILE A 284 4.48 13.98 6.37
N VAL A 285 5.08 15.13 6.69
CA VAL A 285 4.53 16.09 7.67
C VAL A 285 3.17 16.60 7.19
N SER A 286 3.05 16.98 5.93
CA SER A 286 1.80 17.49 5.35
C SER A 286 0.68 16.47 5.36
N VAL A 287 0.95 15.22 4.93
CA VAL A 287 -0.04 14.14 4.94
C VAL A 287 -0.45 13.79 6.37
N THR A 288 0.52 13.71 7.29
CA THR A 288 0.24 13.45 8.71
C THR A 288 -0.64 14.54 9.31
N PHE A 289 -0.32 15.82 9.05
CA PHE A 289 -1.14 16.96 9.50
C PHE A 289 -2.55 16.89 8.92
N MET A 290 -2.69 16.60 7.62
CA MET A 290 -3.99 16.44 6.96
C MET A 290 -4.84 15.36 7.64
N ILE A 291 -4.28 14.18 7.92
CA ILE A 291 -4.99 13.07 8.57
C ILE A 291 -5.48 13.49 9.96
N VAL A 292 -4.66 14.23 10.72
CA VAL A 292 -5.00 14.70 12.08
C VAL A 292 -6.12 15.73 12.05
N VAL A 293 -6.08 16.68 11.10
CA VAL A 293 -7.03 17.80 11.01
C VAL A 293 -8.38 17.38 10.43
N THR A 294 -8.42 16.45 9.49
CA THR A 294 -9.67 16.00 8.86
C THR A 294 -10.67 15.41 9.87
N LYS A 295 -10.24 15.09 11.06
CA LYS A 295 -11.06 14.48 12.11
C LYS A 295 -11.73 15.48 13.07
N ARG A 296 -11.47 16.77 12.94
CA ARG A 296 -12.17 17.82 13.69
C ARG A 296 -13.32 18.39 12.89
#